data_fe97a28a474027d9edd34d001970b55a
#
_entry.id   fe97a28a474027d9edd34d001970b55a
#
_cell.length_a   1.000
_cell.length_b   1.000
_cell.length_c   1.000
_cell.angle_alpha   90.00
_cell.angle_beta   90.00
_cell.angle_gamma   90.00
#
_symmetry.space_group_name_H-M   'P 1'
#
loop_
_entity.id
_entity.type
_entity.pdbx_description
1 polymer ?
#
loop_
_entity_poly.entity_id
_entity_poly.type
_entity_poly.pdbx_seq_one_letter_code
_entity_poly.pdbx_strand_id
1 'polypeptide(L)'
;NETGTYAFFILAVLSGMSHLLQANITDYYKTLHLYFISKDKGAEFQSLEQVVAQHKEMKYGITKFFYFLYRWYTLIQVKATPTLQLMLKNLHAKYGDDFPQDVRLDFRRQSKQLMKMIDLMTFNGRTLIMFIIVLSGHVWAYYLYEIIVLNIVLMISMRRHEKMCQSFLNR
;
A
#
# COMPACT_ATOMS: atom_id res chain seq x y z
N ASN A 1 35.58 -14.92 -3.64
CA ASN A 1 35.44 -13.75 -2.75
C ASN A 1 34.16 -13.89 -1.89
N GLU A 2 34.29 -14.54 -0.73
CA GLU A 2 33.16 -14.83 0.19
C GLU A 2 32.50 -13.55 0.69
N THR A 3 33.26 -12.49 0.95
CA THR A 3 32.73 -11.18 1.39
C THR A 3 31.79 -10.53 0.37
N GLY A 4 32.05 -10.68 -0.94
CA GLY A 4 31.14 -10.18 -1.98
C GLY A 4 29.80 -10.91 -2.02
N THR A 5 29.79 -12.20 -1.71
CA THR A 5 28.58 -13.03 -1.66
C THR A 5 27.68 -12.64 -0.49
N TYR A 6 28.24 -12.40 0.70
CA TYR A 6 27.47 -11.98 1.88
C TYR A 6 26.85 -10.58 1.70
N ALA A 7 27.61 -9.62 1.15
CA ALA A 7 27.09 -8.28 0.90
C ALA A 7 25.91 -8.30 -0.10
N PHE A 8 26.02 -9.14 -1.15
CA PHE A 8 24.95 -9.30 -2.13
C PHE A 8 23.69 -9.93 -1.51
N PHE A 9 23.86 -10.91 -0.63
CA PHE A 9 22.76 -11.54 0.09
C PHE A 9 22.05 -10.55 1.03
N ILE A 10 22.78 -9.71 1.76
CA ILE A 10 22.21 -8.65 2.61
C ILE A 10 21.41 -7.66 1.75
N LEU A 11 21.94 -7.22 0.61
CA LEU A 11 21.22 -6.35 -0.32
C LEU A 11 19.93 -6.98 -0.81
N ALA A 12 19.95 -8.26 -1.16
CA ALA A 12 18.76 -8.98 -1.61
C ALA A 12 17.68 -9.05 -0.52
N VAL A 13 18.06 -9.31 0.75
CA VAL A 13 17.15 -9.35 1.88
C VAL A 13 16.54 -7.96 2.13
N LEU A 14 17.36 -6.91 2.16
CA LEU A 14 16.88 -5.53 2.36
C LEU A 14 15.95 -5.08 1.22
N SER A 15 16.28 -5.43 -0.02
CA SER A 15 15.41 -5.19 -1.18
C SER A 15 14.07 -5.91 -1.04
N GLY A 16 14.07 -7.19 -0.64
CA GLY A 16 12.86 -7.95 -0.39
C GLY A 16 11.96 -7.34 0.71
N MET A 17 12.56 -6.88 1.82
CA MET A 17 11.82 -6.19 2.88
C MET A 17 11.23 -4.86 2.38
N SER A 18 11.99 -4.06 1.62
CA SER A 18 11.49 -2.84 0.99
C SER A 18 10.34 -3.14 0.04
N HIS A 19 10.47 -4.19 -0.78
CA HIS A 19 9.43 -4.63 -1.69
C HIS A 19 8.11 -4.96 -0.97
N LEU A 20 8.18 -5.73 0.10
CA LEU A 20 7.00 -6.11 0.89
C LEU A 20 6.28 -4.87 1.46
N LEU A 21 7.03 -3.90 2.00
CA LEU A 21 6.45 -2.67 2.53
C LEU A 21 5.80 -1.82 1.43
N GLN A 22 6.49 -1.66 0.31
CA GLN A 22 6.00 -0.91 -0.84
C GLN A 22 4.76 -1.56 -1.44
N ALA A 23 4.74 -2.87 -1.60
CA ALA A 23 3.58 -3.62 -2.09
C ALA A 23 2.38 -3.47 -1.15
N ASN A 24 2.61 -3.58 0.17
CA ASN A 24 1.58 -3.42 1.18
C ASN A 24 0.87 -2.05 1.08
N ILE A 25 1.61 -0.96 1.08
CA ILE A 25 1.04 0.40 1.03
C ILE A 25 0.42 0.69 -0.35
N THR A 26 1.05 0.23 -1.41
CA THR A 26 0.54 0.37 -2.79
C THR A 26 -0.81 -0.30 -2.96
N ASP A 27 -0.94 -1.54 -2.49
CA ASP A 27 -2.16 -2.33 -2.52
C ASP A 27 -3.28 -1.63 -1.73
N TYR A 28 -2.96 -1.15 -0.54
CA TYR A 28 -3.91 -0.42 0.30
C TYR A 28 -4.49 0.81 -0.40
N TYR A 29 -3.64 1.65 -1.01
CA TYR A 29 -4.11 2.83 -1.74
C TYR A 29 -4.93 2.49 -2.98
N LYS A 30 -4.58 1.42 -3.68
CA LYS A 30 -5.37 0.93 -4.84
C LYS A 30 -6.74 0.42 -4.41
N THR A 31 -6.79 -0.42 -3.38
CA THR A 31 -8.04 -0.95 -2.85
C THR A 31 -8.95 0.17 -2.34
N LEU A 32 -8.37 1.15 -1.63
CA LEU A 32 -9.11 2.33 -1.20
C LEU A 32 -9.63 3.16 -2.37
N HIS A 33 -8.82 3.41 -3.40
CA HIS A 33 -9.25 4.13 -4.59
C HIS A 33 -10.43 3.42 -5.27
N LEU A 34 -10.38 2.08 -5.37
CA LEU A 34 -11.48 1.27 -5.91
C LEU A 34 -12.73 1.34 -5.04
N TYR A 35 -12.59 1.35 -3.71
CA TYR A 35 -13.69 1.50 -2.77
C TYR A 35 -14.48 2.80 -2.99
N PHE A 36 -13.79 3.92 -3.28
CA PHE A 36 -14.43 5.19 -3.64
C PHE A 36 -14.99 5.21 -5.08
N ILE A 37 -14.57 4.30 -5.97
CA ILE A 37 -15.17 4.19 -7.30
C ILE A 37 -16.51 3.46 -7.22
N SER A 38 -16.57 2.33 -6.54
CA SER A 38 -17.77 1.52 -6.40
C SER A 38 -17.61 0.56 -5.21
N LYS A 39 -18.71 0.30 -4.48
CA LYS A 39 -18.71 -0.66 -3.37
C LYS A 39 -18.28 -2.05 -3.83
N ASP A 40 -18.75 -2.49 -5.00
CA ASP A 40 -18.43 -3.81 -5.55
C ASP A 40 -16.95 -3.97 -5.86
N LYS A 41 -16.31 -2.91 -6.39
CA LYS A 41 -14.88 -2.89 -6.70
C LYS A 41 -13.98 -2.74 -5.47
N GLY A 42 -14.53 -2.23 -4.38
CA GLY A 42 -13.85 -2.06 -3.09
C GLY A 42 -14.25 -3.09 -2.04
N ALA A 43 -14.92 -4.18 -2.45
CA ALA A 43 -15.38 -5.21 -1.51
C ALA A 43 -14.27 -5.86 -0.67
N GLU A 44 -13.01 -5.79 -1.15
CA GLU A 44 -11.83 -6.26 -0.43
C GLU A 44 -11.34 -5.29 0.66
N PHE A 45 -11.88 -4.06 0.70
CA PHE A 45 -11.49 -3.08 1.70
C PHE A 45 -12.08 -3.46 3.07
N GLN A 46 -11.21 -3.91 3.97
CA GLN A 46 -11.58 -4.27 5.34
C GLN A 46 -10.90 -3.35 6.35
N SER A 47 -11.65 -2.93 7.37
CA SER A 47 -11.05 -2.21 8.49
C SER A 47 -10.23 -3.15 9.39
N LEU A 48 -9.27 -2.58 10.13
CA LEU A 48 -8.47 -3.37 11.09
C LEU A 48 -9.38 -4.05 12.14
N GLU A 49 -10.46 -3.41 12.54
CA GLU A 49 -11.43 -3.94 13.51
C GLU A 49 -12.13 -5.18 12.98
N GLN A 50 -12.54 -5.16 11.71
CA GLN A 50 -13.15 -6.32 11.04
C GLN A 50 -12.17 -7.49 10.93
N VAL A 51 -10.92 -7.22 10.53
CA VAL A 51 -9.87 -8.25 10.43
C VAL A 51 -9.56 -8.87 11.79
N VAL A 52 -9.49 -8.05 12.85
CA VAL A 52 -9.25 -8.54 14.22
C VAL A 52 -10.42 -9.37 14.74
N ALA A 53 -11.66 -8.96 14.47
CA ALA A 53 -12.86 -9.71 14.86
C ALA A 53 -12.88 -11.07 14.16
N GLN A 54 -12.71 -11.11 12.85
CA GLN A 54 -12.65 -12.36 12.08
C GLN A 54 -11.53 -13.31 12.57
N HIS A 55 -10.34 -12.77 12.86
CA HIS A 55 -9.24 -13.59 13.38
C HIS A 55 -9.58 -14.23 14.74
N LYS A 56 -10.33 -13.54 15.62
CA LYS A 56 -10.73 -14.07 16.93
C LYS A 56 -11.73 -15.21 16.81
N GLU A 57 -12.65 -15.15 15.86
CA GLU A 57 -13.70 -16.16 15.64
C GLU A 57 -13.19 -17.44 14.98
N MET A 58 -12.01 -17.38 14.35
CA MET A 58 -11.45 -18.52 13.62
C MET A 58 -10.94 -19.61 14.56
N LYS A 59 -11.26 -20.87 14.21
CA LYS A 59 -10.69 -22.05 14.84
C LYS A 59 -9.19 -22.17 14.49
N TYR A 60 -8.44 -22.85 15.36
CA TYR A 60 -7.02 -23.13 15.11
C TYR A 60 -6.83 -23.88 13.79
N GLY A 61 -5.84 -23.48 12.98
CA GLY A 61 -5.55 -24.10 11.70
C GLY A 61 -4.71 -23.17 10.81
N ILE A 62 -4.37 -23.66 9.62
CA ILE A 62 -3.56 -22.93 8.64
C ILE A 62 -4.23 -21.60 8.22
N THR A 63 -5.56 -21.57 8.15
CA THR A 63 -6.34 -20.36 7.85
C THR A 63 -6.14 -19.28 8.91
N LYS A 64 -6.13 -19.65 10.19
CA LYS A 64 -5.87 -18.70 11.29
C LYS A 64 -4.47 -18.12 11.23
N PHE A 65 -3.48 -18.92 10.82
CA PHE A 65 -2.12 -18.44 10.60
C PHE A 65 -2.05 -17.38 9.48
N PHE A 66 -2.72 -17.60 8.34
CA PHE A 66 -2.78 -16.60 7.27
C PHE A 66 -3.52 -15.33 7.71
N TYR A 67 -4.58 -15.44 8.49
CA TYR A 67 -5.27 -14.27 9.06
C TYR A 67 -4.42 -13.52 10.10
N PHE A 68 -3.55 -14.20 10.84
CA PHE A 68 -2.56 -13.55 11.69
C PHE A 68 -1.60 -12.69 10.86
N LEU A 69 -1.07 -13.23 9.75
CA LEU A 69 -0.23 -12.46 8.81
C LEU A 69 -0.99 -11.29 8.18
N TYR A 70 -2.24 -11.53 7.76
CA TYR A 70 -3.10 -10.48 7.20
C TYR A 70 -3.41 -9.36 8.21
N ARG A 71 -3.61 -9.70 9.47
CA ARG A 71 -3.75 -8.71 10.55
C ARG A 71 -2.50 -7.83 10.69
N TRP A 72 -1.30 -8.42 10.65
CA TRP A 72 -0.05 -7.65 10.66
C TRP A 72 0.08 -6.75 9.43
N TYR A 73 -0.26 -7.28 8.27
CA TYR A 73 -0.31 -6.56 7.01
C TYR A 73 -1.22 -5.33 7.10
N THR A 74 -2.45 -5.49 7.58
CA THR A 74 -3.43 -4.40 7.78
C THR A 74 -2.98 -3.42 8.86
N LEU A 75 -2.36 -3.89 9.95
CA LEU A 75 -1.84 -3.02 11.01
C LEU A 75 -0.77 -2.04 10.50
N ILE A 76 0.12 -2.50 9.61
CA ILE A 76 1.12 -1.64 8.97
C ILE A 76 0.43 -0.56 8.14
N GLN A 77 -0.58 -0.90 7.34
CA GLN A 77 -1.36 0.03 6.53
C GLN A 77 -2.00 1.14 7.39
N VAL A 78 -2.70 0.74 8.44
CA VAL A 78 -3.39 1.67 9.35
C VAL A 78 -2.41 2.60 10.06
N LYS A 79 -1.29 2.07 10.59
CA LYS A 79 -0.27 2.89 11.26
C LYS A 79 0.46 3.85 10.30
N ALA A 80 0.62 3.45 9.06
CA ALA A 80 1.27 4.26 8.04
C ALA A 80 0.39 5.40 7.48
N THR A 81 -0.93 5.37 7.74
CA THR A 81 -1.91 6.29 7.13
C THR A 81 -2.87 6.92 8.16
N PRO A 82 -2.37 7.63 9.19
CA PRO A 82 -3.20 8.12 10.30
C PRO A 82 -4.26 9.13 9.86
N THR A 83 -3.94 10.06 8.97
CA THR A 83 -4.89 11.07 8.47
C THR A 83 -6.02 10.43 7.65
N LEU A 84 -5.66 9.43 6.85
CA LEU A 84 -6.63 8.64 6.10
C LEU A 84 -7.62 7.93 7.05
N GLN A 85 -7.11 7.28 8.12
CA GLN A 85 -7.98 6.60 9.09
C GLN A 85 -8.97 7.59 9.74
N LEU A 86 -8.48 8.77 10.12
CA LEU A 86 -9.34 9.83 10.68
C LEU A 86 -10.39 10.30 9.67
N MET A 87 -10.00 10.51 8.41
CA MET A 87 -10.92 10.88 7.33
C MET A 87 -12.01 9.81 7.13
N LEU A 88 -11.64 8.53 7.05
CA LEU A 88 -12.59 7.43 6.89
C LEU A 88 -13.56 7.36 8.08
N LYS A 89 -13.04 7.47 9.31
CA LYS A 89 -13.87 7.48 10.52
C LYS A 89 -14.89 8.61 10.48
N ASN A 90 -14.50 9.83 10.10
CA ASN A 90 -15.41 10.97 10.01
C ASN A 90 -16.44 10.79 8.88
N LEU A 91 -16.04 10.25 7.73
CA LEU A 91 -16.96 9.97 6.63
C LEU A 91 -18.00 8.90 7.03
N HIS A 92 -17.57 7.82 7.68
CA HIS A 92 -18.49 6.79 8.17
C HIS A 92 -19.41 7.32 9.27
N ALA A 93 -18.93 8.17 10.18
CA ALA A 93 -19.77 8.80 11.20
C ALA A 93 -20.84 9.72 10.60
N LYS A 94 -20.51 10.42 9.50
CA LYS A 94 -21.41 11.39 8.85
C LYS A 94 -22.39 10.75 7.86
N TYR A 95 -21.96 9.74 7.10
CA TYR A 95 -22.71 9.19 5.97
C TYR A 95 -23.00 7.69 6.08
N GLY A 96 -22.51 7.01 7.12
CA GLY A 96 -22.55 5.55 7.21
C GLY A 96 -21.66 4.90 6.14
N ASP A 97 -22.14 3.76 5.61
CA ASP A 97 -21.40 3.01 4.58
C ASP A 97 -21.67 3.49 3.15
N ASP A 98 -22.57 4.45 2.97
CA ASP A 98 -22.95 4.95 1.64
C ASP A 98 -22.56 6.42 1.46
N PHE A 99 -21.32 6.62 1.01
CA PHE A 99 -20.81 7.97 0.78
C PHE A 99 -21.52 8.63 -0.39
N PRO A 100 -21.89 9.93 -0.28
CA PRO A 100 -22.47 10.71 -1.36
C PRO A 100 -21.60 10.70 -2.62
N GLN A 101 -22.24 10.81 -3.77
CA GLN A 101 -21.57 10.72 -5.07
C GLN A 101 -20.54 11.84 -5.28
N ASP A 102 -20.80 13.03 -4.78
CA ASP A 102 -19.88 14.17 -4.82
C ASP A 102 -18.60 13.91 -4.05
N VAL A 103 -18.68 13.33 -2.85
CA VAL A 103 -17.51 12.92 -2.04
C VAL A 103 -16.71 11.85 -2.77
N ARG A 104 -17.37 10.85 -3.37
CA ARG A 104 -16.72 9.79 -4.15
C ARG A 104 -16.00 10.34 -5.37
N LEU A 105 -16.65 11.22 -6.15
CA LEU A 105 -16.07 11.82 -7.33
C LEU A 105 -14.88 12.73 -7.00
N ASP A 106 -14.98 13.50 -5.91
CA ASP A 106 -13.90 14.38 -5.50
C ASP A 106 -12.67 13.59 -5.01
N PHE A 107 -12.87 12.56 -4.19
CA PHE A 107 -11.79 11.65 -3.79
C PHE A 107 -11.14 10.98 -5.01
N ARG A 108 -11.94 10.46 -5.93
CA ARG A 108 -11.45 9.82 -7.16
C ARG A 108 -10.61 10.80 -7.99
N ARG A 109 -11.06 12.04 -8.16
CA ARG A 109 -10.35 13.06 -8.93
C ARG A 109 -8.98 13.37 -8.34
N GLN A 110 -8.92 13.56 -7.03
CA GLN A 110 -7.69 13.90 -6.33
C GLN A 110 -6.73 12.71 -6.25
N SER A 111 -7.22 11.51 -5.96
CA SER A 111 -6.39 10.31 -5.86
C SER A 111 -5.88 9.80 -7.21
N LYS A 112 -6.52 10.13 -8.34
CA LYS A 112 -6.12 9.68 -9.68
C LYS A 112 -4.67 10.06 -10.03
N GLN A 113 -4.21 11.23 -9.63
CA GLN A 113 -2.82 11.66 -9.89
C GLN A 113 -1.82 10.85 -9.04
N LEU A 114 -2.22 10.46 -7.83
CA LEU A 114 -1.42 9.63 -6.95
C LEU A 114 -1.29 8.21 -7.48
N MET A 115 -2.35 7.68 -8.11
CA MET A 115 -2.32 6.32 -8.70
C MET A 115 -1.21 6.18 -9.75
N LYS A 116 -0.91 7.22 -10.53
CA LYS A 116 0.21 7.18 -11.49
C LYS A 116 1.57 6.99 -10.82
N MET A 117 1.79 7.59 -9.65
CA MET A 117 3.03 7.38 -8.87
C MET A 117 3.07 5.99 -8.25
N ILE A 118 1.92 5.52 -7.77
CA ILE A 118 1.76 4.20 -7.20
C ILE A 118 2.00 3.11 -8.25
N ASP A 119 1.58 3.32 -9.50
CA ASP A 119 1.79 2.38 -10.59
C ASP A 119 3.27 2.12 -10.90
N LEU A 120 4.16 3.06 -10.61
CA LEU A 120 5.61 2.83 -10.72
C LEU A 120 6.10 1.76 -9.73
N MET A 121 5.47 1.64 -8.57
CA MET A 121 5.80 0.66 -7.54
C MET A 121 5.09 -0.68 -7.73
N THR A 122 4.20 -0.80 -8.71
CA THR A 122 3.52 -2.06 -9.04
C THR A 122 4.38 -2.95 -9.92
N PHE A 123 3.90 -4.18 -10.14
CA PHE A 123 4.58 -5.17 -10.97
C PHE A 123 5.02 -4.59 -12.32
N ASN A 124 4.13 -3.91 -13.05
CA ASN A 124 4.42 -3.40 -14.39
C ASN A 124 5.56 -2.35 -14.40
N GLY A 125 5.51 -1.37 -13.48
CA GLY A 125 6.55 -0.34 -13.38
C GLY A 125 7.91 -0.93 -12.99
N ARG A 126 7.93 -1.85 -12.03
CA ARG A 126 9.15 -2.55 -11.59
C ARG A 126 9.75 -3.42 -12.68
N THR A 127 8.92 -4.20 -13.37
CA THR A 127 9.35 -5.13 -14.40
C THR A 127 10.05 -4.39 -15.55
N LEU A 128 9.52 -3.25 -15.97
CA LEU A 128 10.15 -2.46 -17.03
C LEU A 128 11.57 -2.02 -16.65
N ILE A 129 11.74 -1.46 -15.45
CA ILE A 129 13.05 -1.03 -14.96
C ILE A 129 13.98 -2.23 -14.73
N MET A 130 13.46 -3.34 -14.21
CA MET A 130 14.21 -4.57 -14.03
C MET A 130 14.79 -5.06 -15.36
N PHE A 131 14.00 -5.07 -16.44
CA PHE A 131 14.50 -5.44 -17.77
C PHE A 131 15.66 -4.54 -18.24
N ILE A 132 15.50 -3.22 -18.10
CA ILE A 132 16.55 -2.27 -18.49
C ILE A 132 17.84 -2.53 -17.72
N ILE A 133 17.76 -2.74 -16.41
CA ILE A 133 18.91 -2.98 -15.54
C ILE A 133 19.57 -4.34 -15.85
N VAL A 134 18.78 -5.40 -16.03
CA VAL A 134 19.29 -6.73 -16.38
C VAL A 134 20.02 -6.71 -17.72
N LEU A 135 19.46 -6.04 -18.73
CA LEU A 135 20.09 -5.88 -20.05
C LEU A 135 21.38 -5.06 -19.99
N SER A 136 21.55 -4.18 -19.01
CA SER A 136 22.81 -3.46 -18.77
C SER A 136 23.92 -4.31 -18.15
N GLY A 137 23.62 -5.54 -17.71
CA GLY A 137 24.56 -6.44 -17.02
C GLY A 137 24.83 -6.10 -15.54
N HIS A 138 24.18 -5.07 -14.99
CA HIS A 138 24.43 -4.58 -13.62
C HIS A 138 23.27 -4.95 -12.66
N VAL A 139 22.98 -6.24 -12.49
CA VAL A 139 21.84 -6.74 -11.70
C VAL A 139 21.77 -6.16 -10.26
N TRP A 140 22.92 -5.89 -9.64
CA TRP A 140 22.99 -5.27 -8.31
C TRP A 140 22.35 -3.88 -8.26
N ALA A 141 22.32 -3.15 -9.37
CA ALA A 141 21.71 -1.83 -9.44
C ALA A 141 20.19 -1.89 -9.24
N TYR A 142 19.55 -3.04 -9.52
CA TYR A 142 18.14 -3.24 -9.24
C TYR A 142 17.85 -3.22 -7.74
N TYR A 143 18.68 -3.81 -6.91
CA TYR A 143 18.50 -3.76 -5.45
C TYR A 143 18.61 -2.33 -4.92
N LEU A 144 19.54 -1.53 -5.43
CA LEU A 144 19.66 -0.12 -5.05
C LEU A 144 18.44 0.70 -5.53
N TYR A 145 17.97 0.45 -6.75
CA TYR A 145 16.74 1.06 -7.25
C TYR A 145 15.55 0.74 -6.33
N GLU A 146 15.39 -0.52 -5.94
CA GLU A 146 14.33 -0.98 -5.03
C GLU A 146 14.42 -0.31 -3.64
N ILE A 147 15.62 -0.30 -3.05
CA ILE A 147 15.84 0.21 -1.69
C ILE A 147 15.81 1.75 -1.64
N ILE A 148 16.34 2.44 -2.64
CA ILE A 148 16.50 3.89 -2.59
C ILE A 148 15.36 4.57 -3.35
N VAL A 149 15.27 4.33 -4.66
CA VAL A 149 14.37 5.11 -5.53
C VAL A 149 12.91 4.81 -5.19
N LEU A 150 12.53 3.54 -5.10
CA LEU A 150 11.14 3.19 -4.81
C LEU A 150 10.71 3.53 -3.38
N ASN A 151 11.61 3.52 -2.39
CA ASN A 151 11.28 4.01 -1.04
C ASN A 151 11.10 5.54 -1.01
N ILE A 152 11.87 6.29 -1.80
CA ILE A 152 11.64 7.74 -1.96
C ILE A 152 10.27 7.98 -2.61
N VAL A 153 9.93 7.26 -3.68
CA VAL A 153 8.61 7.35 -4.34
C VAL A 153 7.49 6.99 -3.37
N LEU A 154 7.67 5.94 -2.54
CA LEU A 154 6.73 5.56 -1.50
C LEU A 154 6.50 6.70 -0.50
N MET A 155 7.56 7.27 0.07
CA MET A 155 7.46 8.37 1.03
C MET A 155 6.76 9.61 0.44
N ILE A 156 7.08 9.97 -0.80
CA ILE A 156 6.41 11.09 -1.49
C ILE A 156 4.92 10.77 -1.70
N SER A 157 4.61 9.55 -2.13
CA SER A 157 3.23 9.09 -2.35
C SER A 157 2.42 9.13 -1.06
N MET A 158 2.99 8.62 0.05
CA MET A 158 2.35 8.64 1.36
C MET A 158 2.08 10.07 1.83
N ARG A 159 3.07 10.96 1.78
CA ARG A 159 2.91 12.37 2.18
C ARG A 159 1.84 13.09 1.36
N ARG A 160 1.81 12.85 0.05
CA ARG A 160 0.79 13.44 -0.84
C ARG A 160 -0.60 12.91 -0.53
N HIS A 161 -0.71 11.60 -0.27
CA HIS A 161 -1.98 10.97 0.08
C HIS A 161 -2.51 11.49 1.42
N GLU A 162 -1.68 11.54 2.45
CA GLU A 162 -2.04 12.09 3.77
C GLU A 162 -2.47 13.58 3.65
N LYS A 163 -1.76 14.37 2.86
CA LYS A 163 -2.12 15.77 2.59
C LYS A 163 -3.45 15.92 1.85
N MET A 164 -3.73 15.02 0.92
CA MET A 164 -5.04 14.93 0.26
C MET A 164 -6.15 14.61 1.28
N CYS A 165 -5.94 13.60 2.14
CA CYS A 165 -6.91 13.23 3.18
C CYS A 165 -7.16 14.39 4.16
N GLN A 166 -6.13 15.16 4.53
CA GLN A 166 -6.25 16.36 5.36
C GLN A 166 -7.19 17.40 4.73
N SER A 167 -7.22 17.55 3.41
CA SER A 167 -8.12 18.48 2.74
C SER A 167 -9.60 18.09 2.85
N PHE A 168 -9.89 16.81 3.04
CA PHE A 168 -11.25 16.32 3.31
C PHE A 168 -11.68 16.51 4.76
N LEU A 169 -10.74 16.54 5.71
CA LEU A 169 -11.04 16.79 7.12
C LEU A 169 -11.39 18.25 7.42
N ASN A 170 -10.91 19.18 6.58
CA ASN A 170 -11.10 20.62 6.76
C ASN A 170 -12.37 21.14 6.06
N ARG A 171 -13.22 20.25 5.53
CA ARG A 171 -14.51 20.54 4.89
C ARG A 171 -15.69 20.13 5.79
#